data_810fa2d8e10b0fa625b11dcf1193eb8c
#
_entry.id   810fa2d8e10b0fa625b11dcf1193eb8c
#
_cell.length_a   1.000
_cell.length_b   1.000
_cell.length_c   1.000
_cell.angle_alpha   90.00
_cell.angle_beta   90.00
_cell.angle_gamma   90.00
#
_symmetry.space_group_name_H-M   'P 1'
#
loop_
_entity.id
_entity.type
_entity.pdbx_description
1 polymer ?
#
loop_
_entity_poly.entity_id
_entity_poly.type
_entity_poly.pdbx_seq_one_letter_code
_entity_poly.pdbx_strand_id
1 'polypeptide(L)'
;MTEKRPHVYVVQGQKERDYSDCVEALAHVPARVTVLPFMRDEREMIGRMRDADALVVSFSPVTRGLMSSLEGLKTVVRTGVGYDVIDVPAATELGVIVVNIPDIWVREVANHALALLLAWNRKLIGLDAQVRAGVWAGGIPGERTGALHGETVGIVGLGNIGTAFARRVTALEMKVIASDPYVDPGHFAALGVERVSLEALAERSDYISVHTLLNAETRHLIGEKFFQRTKPTAVLINTSRGPVVDERALLRALEDKRLAGAALDVWEREPVAPENPLLKLDNVIATPHAAYFSTAAVAAVPRRCGEEIARVLTGQRPLNVVNPEVYAPGATRRAR
;
A
#
# COMPACT_ATOMS: atom_id res chain seq x y z
N MET A 1 38.40 9.91 22.55
CA MET A 1 37.68 8.89 21.76
C MET A 1 36.76 9.65 20.81
N THR A 2 37.00 9.60 19.51
CA THR A 2 36.10 10.20 18.51
C THR A 2 34.79 9.42 18.57
N GLU A 3 33.72 10.07 18.97
CA GLU A 3 32.38 9.49 18.99
C GLU A 3 32.06 8.94 17.59
N LYS A 4 31.73 7.63 17.49
CA LYS A 4 31.41 6.97 16.22
C LYS A 4 30.17 7.65 15.65
N ARG A 5 30.30 8.31 14.50
CA ARG A 5 29.16 8.91 13.82
C ARG A 5 28.20 7.84 13.36
N PRO A 6 26.90 7.93 13.67
CA PRO A 6 25.90 7.00 13.16
C PRO A 6 25.92 6.89 11.64
N HIS A 7 25.70 5.67 11.11
CA HIS A 7 25.65 5.43 9.68
C HIS A 7 24.22 5.07 9.23
N VAL A 8 23.66 5.89 8.36
CA VAL A 8 22.36 5.72 7.76
C VAL A 8 22.54 5.17 6.35
N TYR A 9 21.95 4.05 6.06
CA TYR A 9 21.90 3.52 4.70
C TYR A 9 20.51 3.70 4.11
N VAL A 10 20.45 4.24 2.90
CA VAL A 10 19.25 4.37 2.10
C VAL A 10 19.34 3.33 0.97
N VAL A 11 18.48 2.32 1.00
CA VAL A 11 18.36 1.36 -0.09
C VAL A 11 17.25 1.86 -1.01
N GLN A 12 17.64 2.24 -2.22
CA GLN A 12 16.75 2.79 -3.25
C GLN A 12 15.58 1.83 -3.57
N GLY A 13 14.50 2.37 -4.10
CA GLY A 13 13.47 1.58 -4.79
C GLY A 13 13.91 1.23 -6.21
N GLN A 14 13.02 0.61 -6.99
CA GLN A 14 13.28 0.28 -8.40
C GLN A 14 13.54 1.53 -9.28
N LYS A 15 13.03 2.70 -8.86
CA LYS A 15 13.37 3.99 -9.46
C LYS A 15 14.26 4.76 -8.50
N GLU A 16 15.34 5.30 -9.02
CA GLU A 16 16.24 6.16 -8.26
C GLU A 16 15.53 7.45 -7.85
N ARG A 17 15.84 7.90 -6.64
CA ARG A 17 15.36 9.17 -6.08
C ARG A 17 16.53 9.95 -5.53
N ASP A 18 16.40 11.27 -5.54
CA ASP A 18 17.28 12.14 -4.80
C ASP A 18 16.94 12.07 -3.29
N TYR A 19 17.97 11.83 -2.48
CA TYR A 19 17.86 11.81 -1.01
C TYR A 19 18.62 12.97 -0.35
N SER A 20 18.92 14.04 -1.09
CA SER A 20 19.55 15.26 -0.54
C SER A 20 18.72 15.84 0.62
N ASP A 21 17.41 15.87 0.50
CA ASP A 21 16.49 16.31 1.56
C ASP A 21 16.54 15.41 2.82
N CYS A 22 16.84 14.13 2.67
CA CYS A 22 17.09 13.25 3.82
C CYS A 22 18.38 13.63 4.55
N VAL A 23 19.44 13.93 3.80
CA VAL A 23 20.72 14.41 4.36
C VAL A 23 20.52 15.75 5.06
N GLU A 24 19.79 16.68 4.45
CA GLU A 24 19.47 17.97 5.05
C GLU A 24 18.68 17.83 6.36
N ALA A 25 17.68 16.96 6.39
CA ALA A 25 16.89 16.69 7.59
C ALA A 25 17.73 16.10 8.74
N LEU A 26 18.86 15.45 8.42
CA LEU A 26 19.83 14.92 9.36
C LEU A 26 20.97 15.91 9.72
N ALA A 27 20.97 17.13 9.19
CA ALA A 27 22.11 18.06 9.37
C ALA A 27 22.44 18.39 10.84
N HIS A 28 21.48 18.31 11.75
CA HIS A 28 21.67 18.51 13.20
C HIS A 28 22.10 17.22 13.95
N VAL A 29 22.15 16.08 13.25
CA VAL A 29 22.65 14.79 13.76
C VAL A 29 23.94 14.49 13.00
N PRO A 30 25.07 14.23 13.66
CA PRO A 30 26.34 13.99 12.98
C PRO A 30 26.39 12.60 12.31
N ALA A 31 25.36 12.29 11.50
CA ALA A 31 25.25 11.02 10.81
C ALA A 31 25.94 11.05 9.43
N ARG A 32 26.43 9.89 9.00
CA ARG A 32 26.87 9.63 7.63
C ARG A 32 25.71 8.99 6.87
N VAL A 33 25.39 9.46 5.67
CA VAL A 33 24.34 8.86 4.81
C VAL A 33 24.99 8.24 3.58
N THR A 34 24.65 6.99 3.30
CA THR A 34 25.07 6.27 2.10
C THR A 34 23.85 5.77 1.35
N VAL A 35 23.70 6.19 0.09
CA VAL A 35 22.62 5.74 -0.81
C VAL A 35 23.13 4.56 -1.61
N LEU A 36 22.40 3.45 -1.57
CA LEU A 36 22.69 2.21 -2.27
C LEU A 36 21.60 1.92 -3.31
N PRO A 37 21.91 1.21 -4.41
CA PRO A 37 20.91 0.79 -5.38
C PRO A 37 19.89 -0.15 -4.75
N PHE A 38 18.81 -0.42 -5.48
CA PHE A 38 17.83 -1.44 -5.07
C PHE A 38 18.49 -2.82 -4.95
N MET A 39 18.29 -3.48 -3.83
CA MET A 39 18.82 -4.80 -3.52
C MET A 39 17.73 -5.71 -2.96
N ARG A 40 17.79 -6.99 -3.27
CA ARG A 40 16.94 -8.05 -2.72
C ARG A 40 17.72 -9.17 -2.06
N ASP A 41 19.00 -9.32 -2.44
CA ASP A 41 19.86 -10.35 -1.85
C ASP A 41 20.32 -9.95 -0.45
N GLU A 42 19.97 -10.76 0.53
CA GLU A 42 20.26 -10.52 1.94
C GLU A 42 21.78 -10.50 2.22
N ARG A 43 22.55 -11.39 1.56
CA ARG A 43 23.99 -11.47 1.78
C ARG A 43 24.70 -10.23 1.24
N GLU A 44 24.25 -9.74 0.09
CA GLU A 44 24.75 -8.47 -0.46
C GLU A 44 24.44 -7.30 0.48
N MET A 45 23.20 -7.23 0.98
CA MET A 45 22.79 -6.20 1.93
C MET A 45 23.64 -6.22 3.20
N ILE A 46 23.84 -7.39 3.82
CA ILE A 46 24.68 -7.57 5.00
C ILE A 46 26.12 -7.12 4.71
N GLY A 47 26.69 -7.55 3.57
CA GLY A 47 28.05 -7.21 3.17
C GLY A 47 28.31 -5.71 3.06
N ARG A 48 27.33 -4.96 2.52
CA ARG A 48 27.43 -3.51 2.28
C ARG A 48 27.08 -2.63 3.46
N MET A 49 26.28 -3.12 4.44
CA MET A 49 25.67 -2.29 5.48
C MET A 49 26.03 -2.73 6.91
N ARG A 50 27.14 -3.44 7.12
CA ARG A 50 27.54 -4.02 8.42
C ARG A 50 27.58 -3.04 9.59
N ASP A 51 27.88 -1.77 9.33
CA ASP A 51 28.00 -0.71 10.32
C ASP A 51 26.75 0.20 10.38
N ALA A 52 25.60 -0.30 9.89
CA ALA A 52 24.36 0.46 9.88
C ALA A 52 23.80 0.71 11.28
N ASP A 53 23.49 1.96 11.57
CA ASP A 53 22.70 2.37 12.73
C ASP A 53 21.23 2.62 12.35
N ALA A 54 20.95 2.98 11.08
CA ALA A 54 19.60 3.15 10.56
C ALA A 54 19.50 2.74 9.09
N LEU A 55 18.34 2.21 8.69
CA LEU A 55 18.02 1.86 7.31
C LEU A 55 16.79 2.63 6.83
N VAL A 56 16.84 3.10 5.58
CA VAL A 56 15.66 3.51 4.79
C VAL A 56 15.44 2.46 3.70
N VAL A 57 14.24 1.88 3.63
CA VAL A 57 13.92 0.87 2.63
C VAL A 57 12.59 1.16 1.93
N SER A 58 12.51 0.80 0.65
CA SER A 58 11.25 0.84 -0.13
C SER A 58 10.66 -0.56 -0.29
N PHE A 59 11.28 -1.40 -1.10
CA PHE A 59 10.82 -2.76 -1.44
C PHE A 59 11.84 -3.84 -1.11
N SER A 60 12.98 -3.46 -0.54
CA SER A 60 14.00 -4.42 -0.12
C SER A 60 13.55 -5.16 1.14
N PRO A 61 13.70 -6.49 1.19
CA PRO A 61 13.30 -7.27 2.36
C PRO A 61 14.20 -6.97 3.56
N VAL A 62 13.60 -6.80 4.73
CA VAL A 62 14.31 -6.64 6.00
C VAL A 62 13.93 -7.83 6.89
N THR A 63 14.73 -8.87 6.80
CA THR A 63 14.49 -10.13 7.49
C THR A 63 15.13 -10.14 8.87
N ARG A 64 14.81 -11.15 9.68
CA ARG A 64 15.51 -11.45 10.94
C ARG A 64 17.02 -11.60 10.71
N GLY A 65 17.43 -12.33 9.66
CA GLY A 65 18.83 -12.58 9.33
C GLY A 65 19.61 -11.30 9.09
N LEU A 66 19.05 -10.40 8.27
CA LEU A 66 19.63 -9.08 8.02
C LEU A 66 19.76 -8.28 9.33
N MET A 67 18.67 -8.12 10.08
CA MET A 67 18.68 -7.32 11.31
C MET A 67 19.61 -7.88 12.40
N SER A 68 19.70 -9.20 12.52
CA SER A 68 20.61 -9.85 13.45
C SER A 68 22.08 -9.62 13.10
N SER A 69 22.41 -9.55 11.81
CA SER A 69 23.76 -9.31 11.30
C SER A 69 24.21 -7.86 11.40
N LEU A 70 23.26 -6.92 11.58
CA LEU A 70 23.51 -5.48 11.74
C LEU A 70 23.40 -5.12 13.23
N GLU A 71 24.42 -5.43 14.02
CA GLU A 71 24.39 -5.28 15.50
C GLU A 71 24.11 -3.86 15.98
N GLY A 72 24.54 -2.84 15.21
CA GLY A 72 24.32 -1.43 15.51
C GLY A 72 22.94 -0.89 15.12
N LEU A 73 22.14 -1.67 14.39
CA LEU A 73 20.89 -1.20 13.80
C LEU A 73 19.85 -0.84 14.88
N LYS A 74 19.45 0.42 14.91
CA LYS A 74 18.45 0.99 15.84
C LYS A 74 17.06 1.11 15.23
N THR A 75 17.00 1.42 13.94
CA THR A 75 15.72 1.67 13.28
C THR A 75 15.73 1.31 11.79
N VAL A 76 14.55 0.92 11.32
CA VAL A 76 14.24 0.76 9.90
C VAL A 76 13.06 1.66 9.56
N VAL A 77 13.25 2.59 8.62
CA VAL A 77 12.22 3.47 8.09
C VAL A 77 11.77 2.98 6.72
N ARG A 78 10.52 2.59 6.63
CA ARG A 78 9.86 2.21 5.38
C ARG A 78 9.31 3.45 4.69
N THR A 79 9.62 3.65 3.41
CA THR A 79 9.24 4.85 2.64
C THR A 79 7.76 4.93 2.26
N GLY A 80 6.89 4.11 2.83
CA GLY A 80 5.46 4.07 2.50
C GLY A 80 4.59 3.53 3.63
N VAL A 81 3.33 3.23 3.32
CA VAL A 81 2.30 2.82 4.29
C VAL A 81 2.48 1.36 4.70
N GLY A 82 2.48 0.44 3.74
CA GLY A 82 2.63 -0.99 4.00
C GLY A 82 4.07 -1.34 4.39
N TYR A 83 4.24 -2.27 5.29
CA TYR A 83 5.53 -2.68 5.86
C TYR A 83 5.76 -4.20 5.78
N ASP A 84 5.04 -4.86 4.92
CA ASP A 84 5.07 -6.32 4.67
C ASP A 84 6.43 -6.85 4.21
N VAL A 85 7.34 -5.97 3.79
CA VAL A 85 8.75 -6.30 3.48
C VAL A 85 9.64 -6.39 4.72
N ILE A 86 9.15 -6.05 5.91
CA ILE A 86 9.90 -6.03 7.17
C ILE A 86 9.36 -7.12 8.11
N ASP A 87 10.25 -7.96 8.64
CA ASP A 87 9.91 -8.91 9.71
C ASP A 87 9.74 -8.13 11.03
N VAL A 88 8.55 -7.60 11.25
CA VAL A 88 8.22 -6.75 12.41
C VAL A 88 8.33 -7.52 13.74
N PRO A 89 7.87 -8.79 13.85
CA PRO A 89 8.10 -9.58 15.06
C PRO A 89 9.59 -9.71 15.40
N ALA A 90 10.42 -10.05 14.41
CA ALA A 90 11.87 -10.14 14.62
C ALA A 90 12.49 -8.78 15.01
N ALA A 91 12.06 -7.69 14.38
CA ALA A 91 12.51 -6.34 14.74
C ALA A 91 12.21 -6.02 16.22
N THR A 92 11.01 -6.37 16.67
CA THR A 92 10.58 -6.15 18.07
C THR A 92 11.45 -6.93 19.05
N GLU A 93 11.68 -8.22 18.80
CA GLU A 93 12.55 -9.07 19.65
C GLU A 93 14.01 -8.56 19.67
N LEU A 94 14.51 -8.06 18.54
CA LEU A 94 15.85 -7.52 18.41
C LEU A 94 15.98 -6.08 18.92
N GLY A 95 14.89 -5.44 19.32
CA GLY A 95 14.87 -4.07 19.80
C GLY A 95 15.08 -3.02 18.72
N VAL A 96 14.79 -3.36 17.46
CA VAL A 96 14.87 -2.47 16.31
C VAL A 96 13.52 -1.76 16.13
N ILE A 97 13.53 -0.43 16.08
CA ILE A 97 12.33 0.37 15.88
C ILE A 97 11.95 0.35 14.40
N VAL A 98 10.72 -0.07 14.10
CA VAL A 98 10.15 -0.02 12.74
C VAL A 98 9.25 1.21 12.60
N VAL A 99 9.55 2.03 11.60
CA VAL A 99 8.80 3.25 11.27
C VAL A 99 8.26 3.15 9.86
N ASN A 100 7.02 3.57 9.65
CA ASN A 100 6.46 3.74 8.31
C ASN A 100 6.01 5.21 8.10
N ILE A 101 5.61 5.53 6.87
CA ILE A 101 5.13 6.86 6.50
C ILE A 101 3.70 6.72 5.96
N PRO A 102 2.67 6.74 6.85
CA PRO A 102 1.30 6.44 6.48
C PRO A 102 0.51 7.63 5.92
N ASP A 103 1.04 8.83 5.97
CA ASP A 103 0.33 10.09 5.74
C ASP A 103 0.60 10.71 4.35
N ILE A 104 1.77 10.52 3.77
CA ILE A 104 2.18 11.16 2.50
C ILE A 104 1.34 10.66 1.31
N TRP A 105 1.05 9.37 1.25
CA TRP A 105 0.45 8.71 0.07
C TRP A 105 -1.08 8.61 0.11
N VAL A 106 -1.73 9.09 1.16
CA VAL A 106 -3.17 8.87 1.41
C VAL A 106 -4.03 9.43 0.29
N ARG A 107 -3.73 10.66 -0.14
CA ARG A 107 -4.53 11.35 -1.16
C ARG A 107 -4.32 10.73 -2.53
N GLU A 108 -3.08 10.40 -2.85
CA GLU A 108 -2.68 9.81 -4.12
C GLU A 108 -3.36 8.46 -4.33
N VAL A 109 -3.25 7.55 -3.37
CA VAL A 109 -3.85 6.22 -3.46
C VAL A 109 -5.38 6.29 -3.51
N ALA A 110 -6.00 7.15 -2.70
CA ALA A 110 -7.45 7.35 -2.74
C ALA A 110 -7.92 7.96 -4.08
N ASN A 111 -7.14 8.88 -4.67
CA ASN A 111 -7.42 9.45 -6.00
C ASN A 111 -7.27 8.40 -7.09
N HIS A 112 -6.24 7.54 -7.01
CA HIS A 112 -6.02 6.49 -8.00
C HIS A 112 -7.12 5.43 -7.94
N ALA A 113 -7.55 5.01 -6.74
CA ALA A 113 -8.70 4.11 -6.58
C ALA A 113 -9.97 4.70 -7.18
N LEU A 114 -10.22 6.01 -6.95
CA LEU A 114 -11.34 6.71 -7.58
C LEU A 114 -11.18 6.79 -9.11
N ALA A 115 -9.99 7.06 -9.62
CA ALA A 115 -9.72 7.11 -11.05
C ALA A 115 -9.99 5.76 -11.71
N LEU A 116 -9.58 4.64 -11.09
CA LEU A 116 -9.88 3.29 -11.55
C LEU A 116 -11.39 3.00 -11.56
N LEU A 117 -12.12 3.40 -10.50
CA LEU A 117 -13.57 3.28 -10.43
C LEU A 117 -14.24 4.04 -11.59
N LEU A 118 -13.85 5.30 -11.79
CA LEU A 118 -14.41 6.14 -12.84
C LEU A 118 -14.03 5.65 -14.24
N ALA A 119 -12.78 5.24 -14.44
CA ALA A 119 -12.31 4.67 -15.70
C ALA A 119 -13.09 3.41 -16.09
N TRP A 120 -13.33 2.53 -15.11
CA TRP A 120 -14.19 1.37 -15.30
C TRP A 120 -15.63 1.76 -15.60
N ASN A 121 -16.26 2.57 -14.76
CA ASN A 121 -17.66 2.95 -14.92
C ASN A 121 -17.90 3.66 -16.25
N ARG A 122 -17.03 4.60 -16.64
CA ARG A 122 -17.16 5.39 -17.86
C ARG A 122 -16.57 4.73 -19.10
N LYS A 123 -15.99 3.52 -18.96
CA LYS A 123 -15.36 2.77 -20.07
C LYS A 123 -14.27 3.56 -20.78
N LEU A 124 -13.56 4.42 -20.05
CA LEU A 124 -12.66 5.42 -20.64
C LEU A 124 -11.57 4.79 -21.51
N ILE A 125 -11.00 3.65 -21.08
CA ILE A 125 -9.91 2.97 -21.81
C ILE A 125 -10.41 2.42 -23.14
N GLY A 126 -11.57 1.74 -23.13
CA GLY A 126 -12.16 1.20 -24.36
C GLY A 126 -12.63 2.29 -25.34
N LEU A 127 -13.23 3.37 -24.83
CA LEU A 127 -13.68 4.50 -25.65
C LEU A 127 -12.49 5.27 -26.27
N ASP A 128 -11.40 5.49 -25.52
CA ASP A 128 -10.17 6.07 -26.06
C ASP A 128 -9.58 5.20 -27.18
N ALA A 129 -9.51 3.88 -26.96
CA ALA A 129 -9.02 2.94 -27.95
C ALA A 129 -9.86 2.94 -29.24
N GLN A 130 -11.19 3.02 -29.12
CA GLN A 130 -12.10 3.13 -30.29
C GLN A 130 -11.81 4.38 -31.12
N VAL A 131 -11.73 5.55 -30.48
CA VAL A 131 -11.45 6.81 -31.20
C VAL A 131 -10.10 6.77 -31.90
N ARG A 132 -9.07 6.23 -31.24
CA ARG A 132 -7.74 6.05 -31.86
C ARG A 132 -7.75 5.08 -33.04
N ALA A 133 -8.65 4.09 -33.03
CA ALA A 133 -8.89 3.18 -34.14
C ALA A 133 -9.80 3.76 -35.24
N GLY A 134 -10.21 5.03 -35.15
CA GLY A 134 -11.10 5.70 -36.12
C GLY A 134 -12.56 5.33 -35.98
N VAL A 135 -12.96 4.68 -34.88
CA VAL A 135 -14.36 4.33 -34.56
C VAL A 135 -15.00 5.45 -33.75
N TRP A 136 -16.06 6.04 -34.31
CA TRP A 136 -16.86 7.09 -33.66
C TRP A 136 -18.22 6.51 -33.24
N ALA A 137 -18.26 5.89 -32.02
CA ALA A 137 -19.45 5.29 -31.43
C ALA A 137 -19.70 5.87 -30.04
N GLY A 138 -20.96 6.14 -29.69
CA GLY A 138 -21.34 6.71 -28.37
C GLY A 138 -21.32 5.73 -27.20
N GLY A 139 -20.75 4.52 -27.36
CA GLY A 139 -20.66 3.47 -26.35
C GLY A 139 -19.86 2.27 -26.84
N ILE A 140 -19.71 1.28 -25.98
CA ILE A 140 -19.09 -0.01 -26.31
C ILE A 140 -20.22 -1.03 -26.46
N PRO A 141 -20.40 -1.63 -27.65
CA PRO A 141 -21.47 -2.61 -27.88
C PRO A 141 -21.43 -3.75 -26.86
N GLY A 142 -22.60 -4.03 -26.26
CA GLY A 142 -22.72 -5.10 -25.25
C GLY A 142 -22.27 -4.75 -23.85
N GLU A 143 -21.68 -3.57 -23.62
CA GLU A 143 -21.28 -3.13 -22.29
C GLU A 143 -22.32 -2.18 -21.65
N ARG A 144 -22.58 -2.43 -20.35
CA ARG A 144 -23.44 -1.58 -19.54
C ARG A 144 -22.60 -0.52 -18.83
N THR A 145 -22.99 0.74 -18.95
CA THR A 145 -22.46 1.86 -18.16
C THR A 145 -23.50 2.23 -17.11
N GLY A 146 -23.16 2.07 -15.82
CA GLY A 146 -24.03 2.45 -14.70
C GLY A 146 -23.99 3.95 -14.41
N ALA A 147 -25.04 4.45 -13.74
CA ALA A 147 -24.98 5.74 -13.09
C ALA A 147 -24.45 5.53 -11.67
N LEU A 148 -23.39 6.23 -11.26
CA LEU A 148 -22.81 6.04 -9.91
C LEU A 148 -23.77 6.43 -8.79
N HIS A 149 -24.64 7.40 -9.05
CA HIS A 149 -25.67 7.84 -8.11
C HIS A 149 -26.52 6.67 -7.59
N GLY A 150 -26.54 6.48 -6.28
CA GLY A 150 -27.32 5.45 -5.60
C GLY A 150 -26.71 4.04 -5.64
N GLU A 151 -25.66 3.80 -6.42
CA GLU A 151 -24.91 2.54 -6.36
C GLU A 151 -24.11 2.43 -5.06
N THR A 152 -23.82 1.20 -4.64
CA THR A 152 -23.16 0.91 -3.37
C THR A 152 -21.68 0.63 -3.57
N VAL A 153 -20.82 1.39 -2.85
CA VAL A 153 -19.39 1.10 -2.73
C VAL A 153 -19.13 0.38 -1.40
N GLY A 154 -18.55 -0.81 -1.47
CA GLY A 154 -18.03 -1.54 -0.32
C GLY A 154 -16.54 -1.29 -0.14
N ILE A 155 -16.14 -0.83 1.03
CA ILE A 155 -14.75 -0.51 1.38
C ILE A 155 -14.23 -1.58 2.34
N VAL A 156 -13.21 -2.34 1.91
CA VAL A 156 -12.52 -3.30 2.77
C VAL A 156 -11.30 -2.62 3.39
N GLY A 157 -11.40 -2.29 4.69
CA GLY A 157 -10.41 -1.48 5.42
C GLY A 157 -10.73 0.03 5.40
N LEU A 158 -11.11 0.59 6.55
CA LEU A 158 -11.49 2.01 6.71
C LEU A 158 -10.42 2.82 7.46
N GLY A 159 -9.14 2.50 7.22
CA GLY A 159 -8.01 3.30 7.69
C GLY A 159 -7.88 4.64 6.95
N ASN A 160 -6.71 5.28 6.98
CA ASN A 160 -6.51 6.62 6.38
C ASN A 160 -6.90 6.67 4.89
N ILE A 161 -6.49 5.69 4.09
CA ILE A 161 -6.77 5.66 2.64
C ILE A 161 -8.24 5.34 2.40
N GLY A 162 -8.80 4.32 3.06
CA GLY A 162 -10.23 3.97 2.96
C GLY A 162 -11.13 5.13 3.36
N THR A 163 -10.81 5.85 4.44
CA THR A 163 -11.49 7.08 4.86
C THR A 163 -11.43 8.18 3.78
N ALA A 164 -10.24 8.39 3.22
CA ALA A 164 -10.07 9.40 2.17
C ALA A 164 -10.84 9.02 0.89
N PHE A 165 -10.90 7.73 0.55
CA PHE A 165 -11.69 7.21 -0.56
C PHE A 165 -13.19 7.33 -0.29
N ALA A 166 -13.66 6.93 0.92
CA ALA A 166 -15.07 7.05 1.33
C ALA A 166 -15.62 8.47 1.12
N ARG A 167 -14.89 9.49 1.56
CA ARG A 167 -15.28 10.91 1.38
C ARG A 167 -15.45 11.28 -0.09
N ARG A 168 -14.65 10.73 -0.99
CA ARG A 168 -14.70 11.01 -2.44
C ARG A 168 -15.92 10.39 -3.10
N VAL A 169 -16.19 9.12 -2.79
CA VAL A 169 -17.32 8.41 -3.39
C VAL A 169 -18.66 8.87 -2.80
N THR A 170 -18.68 9.33 -1.55
CA THR A 170 -19.85 10.01 -0.98
C THR A 170 -20.19 11.30 -1.74
N ALA A 171 -19.19 12.07 -2.18
CA ALA A 171 -19.39 13.26 -3.00
C ALA A 171 -19.93 12.94 -4.41
N LEU A 172 -19.86 11.68 -4.86
CA LEU A 172 -20.48 11.17 -6.07
C LEU A 172 -21.88 10.58 -5.81
N GLU A 173 -22.46 10.86 -4.63
CA GLU A 173 -23.80 10.42 -4.23
C GLU A 173 -23.97 8.89 -4.20
N MET A 174 -22.85 8.16 -4.00
CA MET A 174 -22.86 6.72 -3.81
C MET A 174 -23.22 6.36 -2.36
N LYS A 175 -23.83 5.20 -2.16
CA LYS A 175 -23.99 4.60 -0.84
C LYS A 175 -22.68 3.96 -0.42
N VAL A 176 -22.21 4.26 0.79
CA VAL A 176 -20.92 3.74 1.28
C VAL A 176 -21.14 2.80 2.44
N ILE A 177 -20.68 1.56 2.28
CA ILE A 177 -20.61 0.56 3.34
C ILE A 177 -19.15 0.17 3.54
N ALA A 178 -18.74 -0.22 4.75
CA ALA A 178 -17.37 -0.65 4.97
C ALA A 178 -17.27 -1.78 6.00
N SER A 179 -16.25 -2.61 5.82
CA SER A 179 -15.86 -3.67 6.75
C SER A 179 -14.43 -3.42 7.23
N ASP A 180 -14.30 -3.15 8.53
CA ASP A 180 -13.03 -3.04 9.24
C ASP A 180 -13.26 -3.46 10.69
N PRO A 181 -12.64 -4.56 11.18
CA PRO A 181 -12.82 -5.02 12.54
C PRO A 181 -12.10 -4.16 13.59
N TYR A 182 -11.09 -3.39 13.19
CA TYR A 182 -10.18 -2.66 14.09
C TYR A 182 -10.53 -1.20 14.27
N VAL A 183 -11.32 -0.63 13.36
CA VAL A 183 -11.73 0.78 13.41
C VAL A 183 -12.92 0.95 14.34
N ASP A 184 -12.86 1.97 15.19
CA ASP A 184 -13.92 2.32 16.14
C ASP A 184 -15.26 2.60 15.44
N PRO A 185 -16.39 2.07 15.92
CA PRO A 185 -17.71 2.33 15.34
C PRO A 185 -18.08 3.82 15.20
N GLY A 186 -17.58 4.66 16.09
CA GLY A 186 -17.79 6.11 16.02
C GLY A 186 -17.15 6.74 14.79
N HIS A 187 -16.05 6.17 14.29
CA HIS A 187 -15.41 6.63 13.05
C HIS A 187 -16.30 6.40 11.83
N PHE A 188 -16.97 5.23 11.74
CA PHE A 188 -17.94 4.95 10.68
C PHE A 188 -19.09 5.95 10.72
N ALA A 189 -19.67 6.18 11.92
CA ALA A 189 -20.76 7.12 12.12
C ALA A 189 -20.38 8.56 11.74
N ALA A 190 -19.18 9.01 12.12
CA ALA A 190 -18.67 10.35 11.79
C ALA A 190 -18.47 10.56 10.28
N LEU A 191 -18.31 9.49 9.51
CA LEU A 191 -18.18 9.52 8.05
C LEU A 191 -19.52 9.32 7.31
N GLY A 192 -20.60 8.96 8.02
CA GLY A 192 -21.84 8.53 7.39
C GLY A 192 -21.73 7.20 6.64
N VAL A 193 -20.78 6.35 7.05
CA VAL A 193 -20.51 5.03 6.44
C VAL A 193 -21.17 3.94 7.27
N GLU A 194 -21.94 3.06 6.64
CA GLU A 194 -22.54 1.91 7.30
C GLU A 194 -21.47 0.84 7.56
N ARG A 195 -21.31 0.42 8.82
CA ARG A 195 -20.45 -0.70 9.19
C ARG A 195 -21.15 -2.03 8.92
N VAL A 196 -20.53 -2.92 8.16
CA VAL A 196 -21.09 -4.24 7.80
C VAL A 196 -20.03 -5.34 7.97
N SER A 197 -20.48 -6.61 7.97
CA SER A 197 -19.56 -7.74 7.85
C SER A 197 -18.96 -7.82 6.45
N LEU A 198 -17.88 -8.57 6.28
CA LEU A 198 -17.25 -8.77 4.98
C LEU A 198 -18.19 -9.49 3.99
N GLU A 199 -18.99 -10.43 4.49
CA GLU A 199 -19.98 -11.15 3.69
C GLU A 199 -21.09 -10.21 3.19
N ALA A 200 -21.66 -9.39 4.08
CA ALA A 200 -22.69 -8.42 3.71
C ALA A 200 -22.14 -7.37 2.73
N LEU A 201 -20.84 -6.99 2.88
CA LEU A 201 -20.17 -6.11 1.94
C LEU A 201 -20.11 -6.76 0.55
N ALA A 202 -19.70 -8.02 0.45
CA ALA A 202 -19.65 -8.75 -0.82
C ALA A 202 -21.03 -8.79 -1.51
N GLU A 203 -22.09 -9.10 -0.75
CA GLU A 203 -23.46 -9.25 -1.29
C GLU A 203 -24.09 -7.93 -1.75
N ARG A 204 -23.71 -6.82 -1.12
CA ARG A 204 -24.42 -5.53 -1.31
C ARG A 204 -23.71 -4.57 -2.24
N SER A 205 -22.40 -4.76 -2.47
CA SER A 205 -21.59 -3.82 -3.24
C SER A 205 -21.77 -3.94 -4.74
N ASP A 206 -21.80 -2.80 -5.43
CA ASP A 206 -21.66 -2.66 -6.88
C ASP A 206 -20.18 -2.41 -7.25
N TYR A 207 -19.45 -1.73 -6.38
CA TYR A 207 -17.99 -1.57 -6.44
C TYR A 207 -17.38 -1.99 -5.10
N ILE A 208 -16.28 -2.71 -5.13
CA ILE A 208 -15.55 -3.19 -3.97
C ILE A 208 -14.14 -2.62 -4.03
N SER A 209 -13.77 -1.78 -3.07
CA SER A 209 -12.43 -1.19 -3.03
C SER A 209 -11.66 -1.66 -1.81
N VAL A 210 -10.44 -2.19 -2.04
CA VAL A 210 -9.60 -2.81 -1.01
C VAL A 210 -8.53 -1.83 -0.54
N HIS A 211 -8.51 -1.55 0.77
CA HIS A 211 -7.61 -0.60 1.44
C HIS A 211 -6.99 -1.14 2.72
N THR A 212 -6.95 -2.47 2.89
CA THR A 212 -6.37 -3.11 4.07
C THR A 212 -4.87 -3.36 3.90
N LEU A 213 -4.15 -3.49 5.01
CA LEU A 213 -2.75 -3.92 5.03
C LEU A 213 -2.66 -5.42 4.70
N LEU A 214 -1.49 -5.87 4.24
CA LEU A 214 -1.18 -7.28 4.07
C LEU A 214 -0.55 -7.83 5.35
N ASN A 215 -1.21 -8.82 5.95
CA ASN A 215 -0.71 -9.62 7.07
C ASN A 215 -1.29 -11.05 6.97
N ALA A 216 -1.10 -11.88 8.01
CA ALA A 216 -1.59 -13.25 8.02
C ALA A 216 -3.13 -13.35 7.94
N GLU A 217 -3.87 -12.38 8.51
CA GLU A 217 -5.34 -12.34 8.53
C GLU A 217 -5.93 -11.87 7.21
N THR A 218 -5.21 -11.01 6.49
CA THR A 218 -5.71 -10.35 5.27
C THR A 218 -5.20 -11.00 3.99
N ARG A 219 -4.25 -11.94 4.08
CA ARG A 219 -3.79 -12.72 2.92
C ARG A 219 -4.95 -13.55 2.38
N HIS A 220 -5.26 -13.36 1.07
CA HIS A 220 -6.37 -13.99 0.37
C HIS A 220 -7.74 -13.78 1.07
N LEU A 221 -7.88 -12.66 1.79
CA LEU A 221 -9.14 -12.25 2.41
C LEU A 221 -10.26 -12.15 1.37
N ILE A 222 -9.92 -11.64 0.18
CA ILE A 222 -10.79 -11.57 -0.99
C ILE A 222 -10.51 -12.80 -1.86
N GLY A 223 -11.10 -13.93 -1.48
CA GLY A 223 -10.90 -15.21 -2.13
C GLY A 223 -12.20 -15.82 -2.65
N GLU A 224 -12.18 -17.13 -2.93
CA GLU A 224 -13.31 -17.88 -3.53
C GLU A 224 -14.63 -17.65 -2.79
N LYS A 225 -14.64 -17.77 -1.45
CA LYS A 225 -15.86 -17.60 -0.63
C LYS A 225 -16.43 -16.20 -0.73
N PHE A 226 -15.57 -15.20 -0.90
CA PHE A 226 -15.97 -13.80 -1.08
C PHE A 226 -16.64 -13.64 -2.46
N PHE A 227 -16.00 -14.12 -3.53
CA PHE A 227 -16.52 -14.00 -4.90
C PHE A 227 -17.81 -14.79 -5.13
N GLN A 228 -18.05 -15.87 -4.39
CA GLN A 228 -19.32 -16.58 -4.43
C GLN A 228 -20.53 -15.76 -3.96
N ARG A 229 -20.28 -14.69 -3.19
CA ARG A 229 -21.31 -13.79 -2.63
C ARG A 229 -21.48 -12.49 -3.39
N THR A 230 -20.55 -12.17 -4.29
CA THR A 230 -20.62 -10.90 -5.03
C THR A 230 -21.76 -10.87 -6.03
N LYS A 231 -22.24 -9.65 -6.32
CA LYS A 231 -23.14 -9.45 -7.45
C LYS A 231 -22.39 -9.76 -8.75
N PRO A 232 -23.03 -10.39 -9.75
CA PRO A 232 -22.41 -10.58 -11.08
C PRO A 232 -22.05 -9.26 -11.78
N THR A 233 -22.65 -8.16 -11.36
CA THR A 233 -22.38 -6.80 -11.87
C THR A 233 -21.31 -6.07 -11.08
N ALA A 234 -20.80 -6.64 -9.99
CA ALA A 234 -19.82 -5.97 -9.12
C ALA A 234 -18.44 -5.87 -9.77
N VAL A 235 -17.69 -4.85 -9.37
CA VAL A 235 -16.32 -4.56 -9.82
C VAL A 235 -15.38 -4.49 -8.64
N LEU A 236 -14.25 -5.20 -8.71
CA LEU A 236 -13.21 -5.16 -7.70
C LEU A 236 -12.16 -4.10 -8.04
N ILE A 237 -11.77 -3.29 -7.06
CA ILE A 237 -10.67 -2.32 -7.16
C ILE A 237 -9.64 -2.66 -6.08
N ASN A 238 -8.39 -2.93 -6.46
CA ASN A 238 -7.31 -3.19 -5.52
C ASN A 238 -6.13 -2.25 -5.73
N THR A 239 -5.95 -1.33 -4.79
CA THR A 239 -4.80 -0.42 -4.69
C THR A 239 -4.04 -0.61 -3.37
N SER A 240 -4.25 -1.74 -2.68
CA SER A 240 -3.62 -2.05 -1.39
C SER A 240 -2.38 -2.95 -1.55
N ARG A 241 -2.58 -4.26 -1.57
CA ARG A 241 -1.57 -5.28 -1.83
C ARG A 241 -2.17 -6.41 -2.67
N GLY A 242 -1.41 -6.92 -3.65
CA GLY A 242 -1.84 -8.05 -4.48
C GLY A 242 -2.30 -9.25 -3.68
N PRO A 243 -1.48 -9.80 -2.76
CA PRO A 243 -1.85 -11.00 -2.01
C PRO A 243 -3.01 -10.85 -1.02
N VAL A 244 -3.66 -9.71 -0.90
CA VAL A 244 -4.96 -9.58 -0.20
C VAL A 244 -6.08 -10.22 -1.02
N VAL A 245 -5.92 -10.23 -2.33
CA VAL A 245 -6.81 -10.90 -3.29
C VAL A 245 -6.15 -12.20 -3.74
N ASP A 246 -6.89 -13.31 -3.74
CA ASP A 246 -6.49 -14.54 -4.39
C ASP A 246 -6.68 -14.37 -5.91
N GLU A 247 -5.58 -14.16 -6.66
CA GLU A 247 -5.63 -13.93 -8.12
C GLU A 247 -6.23 -15.11 -8.87
N ARG A 248 -6.06 -16.34 -8.39
CA ARG A 248 -6.64 -17.53 -9.03
C ARG A 248 -8.17 -17.56 -8.85
N ALA A 249 -8.64 -17.21 -7.66
CA ALA A 249 -10.07 -17.09 -7.39
C ALA A 249 -10.69 -15.92 -8.17
N LEU A 250 -9.98 -14.79 -8.27
CA LEU A 250 -10.40 -13.64 -9.08
C LEU A 250 -10.54 -14.03 -10.56
N LEU A 251 -9.53 -14.71 -11.12
CA LEU A 251 -9.56 -15.17 -12.52
C LEU A 251 -10.82 -16.00 -12.79
N ARG A 252 -11.07 -17.04 -11.96
CA ARG A 252 -12.28 -17.86 -12.09
C ARG A 252 -13.56 -17.04 -11.97
N ALA A 253 -13.63 -16.12 -11.02
CA ALA A 253 -14.82 -15.28 -10.85
C ALA A 253 -15.10 -14.40 -12.08
N LEU A 254 -14.07 -13.92 -12.76
CA LEU A 254 -14.20 -13.14 -14.00
C LEU A 254 -14.59 -14.01 -15.20
N GLU A 255 -13.96 -15.18 -15.36
CA GLU A 255 -14.27 -16.16 -16.44
C GLU A 255 -15.69 -16.70 -16.31
N ASP A 256 -16.11 -17.05 -15.09
CA ASP A 256 -17.45 -17.55 -14.75
C ASP A 256 -18.52 -16.44 -14.74
N LYS A 257 -18.15 -15.19 -15.01
CA LYS A 257 -19.04 -13.99 -14.97
C LYS A 257 -19.72 -13.79 -13.60
N ARG A 258 -19.08 -14.21 -12.53
CA ARG A 258 -19.51 -13.95 -11.15
C ARG A 258 -19.13 -12.55 -10.69
N LEU A 259 -18.21 -11.90 -11.42
CA LEU A 259 -17.77 -10.53 -11.24
C LEU A 259 -17.69 -9.87 -12.60
N ALA A 260 -18.16 -8.62 -12.71
CA ALA A 260 -18.18 -7.90 -13.99
C ALA A 260 -16.77 -7.53 -14.45
N GLY A 261 -15.86 -7.24 -13.52
CA GLY A 261 -14.50 -6.89 -13.84
C GLY A 261 -13.66 -6.52 -12.63
N ALA A 262 -12.40 -6.17 -12.90
CA ALA A 262 -11.46 -5.73 -11.89
C ALA A 262 -10.59 -4.58 -12.37
N ALA A 263 -10.12 -3.76 -11.43
CA ALA A 263 -9.12 -2.71 -11.64
C ALA A 263 -8.00 -2.88 -10.60
N LEU A 264 -6.84 -3.30 -11.06
CA LEU A 264 -5.74 -3.75 -10.22
C LEU A 264 -4.52 -2.86 -10.41
N ASP A 265 -4.06 -2.23 -9.33
CA ASP A 265 -2.79 -1.51 -9.30
C ASP A 265 -1.67 -2.38 -8.71
N VAL A 266 -2.03 -3.41 -7.96
CA VAL A 266 -1.12 -4.30 -7.24
C VAL A 266 -1.40 -5.76 -7.57
N TRP A 267 -0.34 -6.60 -7.55
CA TRP A 267 -0.36 -7.98 -8.02
C TRP A 267 0.25 -8.93 -6.99
N GLU A 268 -0.17 -10.21 -6.98
CA GLU A 268 0.41 -11.21 -6.07
C GLU A 268 1.92 -11.34 -6.25
N ARG A 269 2.38 -11.22 -7.50
CA ARG A 269 3.80 -11.17 -7.86
C ARG A 269 4.10 -9.89 -8.62
N GLU A 270 5.02 -9.11 -8.10
CA GLU A 270 5.48 -7.86 -8.72
C GLU A 270 6.99 -7.92 -9.06
N PRO A 271 7.39 -7.55 -10.30
CA PRO A 271 6.53 -7.18 -11.44
C PRO A 271 5.61 -8.32 -11.88
N VAL A 272 4.39 -7.95 -12.36
CA VAL A 272 3.46 -8.93 -12.93
C VAL A 272 4.08 -9.54 -14.20
N ALA A 273 3.97 -10.87 -14.32
CA ALA A 273 4.49 -11.56 -15.51
C ALA A 273 3.60 -11.25 -16.72
N PRO A 274 4.18 -11.04 -17.92
CA PRO A 274 3.41 -10.76 -19.14
C PRO A 274 2.40 -11.85 -19.50
N GLU A 275 2.64 -13.08 -19.02
CA GLU A 275 1.79 -14.25 -19.25
C GLU A 275 0.64 -14.35 -18.25
N ASN A 276 0.57 -13.48 -17.25
CA ASN A 276 -0.52 -13.49 -16.26
C ASN A 276 -1.87 -13.45 -16.99
N PRO A 277 -2.76 -14.44 -16.78
CA PRO A 277 -4.01 -14.55 -17.53
C PRO A 277 -4.96 -13.37 -17.28
N LEU A 278 -4.89 -12.71 -16.12
CA LEU A 278 -5.69 -11.52 -15.84
C LEU A 278 -5.39 -10.36 -16.81
N LEU A 279 -4.14 -10.26 -17.32
CA LEU A 279 -3.77 -9.24 -18.30
C LEU A 279 -4.37 -9.47 -19.69
N LYS A 280 -4.95 -10.64 -19.95
CA LYS A 280 -5.56 -11.00 -21.24
C LYS A 280 -7.08 -10.75 -21.25
N LEU A 281 -7.65 -10.38 -20.12
CA LEU A 281 -9.07 -10.15 -19.98
C LEU A 281 -9.41 -8.69 -20.31
N ASP A 282 -10.36 -8.48 -21.21
CA ASP A 282 -10.84 -7.14 -21.61
C ASP A 282 -11.55 -6.39 -20.46
N ASN A 283 -12.03 -7.15 -19.46
CA ASN A 283 -12.69 -6.64 -18.28
C ASN A 283 -11.75 -6.46 -17.07
N VAL A 284 -10.44 -6.28 -17.33
CA VAL A 284 -9.44 -5.96 -16.30
C VAL A 284 -8.68 -4.69 -16.67
N ILE A 285 -8.67 -3.71 -15.77
CA ILE A 285 -7.78 -2.54 -15.85
C ILE A 285 -6.54 -2.84 -15.01
N ALA A 286 -5.35 -2.65 -15.59
CA ALA A 286 -4.06 -2.94 -14.97
C ALA A 286 -3.20 -1.69 -14.87
N THR A 287 -2.64 -1.41 -13.68
CA THR A 287 -1.62 -0.37 -13.47
C THR A 287 -0.44 -0.93 -12.67
N PRO A 288 0.78 -0.36 -12.81
CA PRO A 288 2.02 -0.98 -12.35
C PRO A 288 2.45 -0.53 -10.95
N HIS A 289 1.59 -0.71 -9.93
CA HIS A 289 1.80 -0.27 -8.53
C HIS A 289 2.16 1.23 -8.48
N ALA A 290 1.35 2.04 -9.17
CA ALA A 290 1.58 3.46 -9.37
C ALA A 290 0.63 4.36 -8.56
N ALA A 291 -0.30 3.78 -7.78
CA ALA A 291 -1.31 4.52 -7.05
C ALA A 291 -0.74 5.57 -6.09
N TYR A 292 0.49 5.36 -5.59
CA TYR A 292 1.18 6.30 -4.71
C TYR A 292 1.76 7.52 -5.45
N PHE A 293 1.94 7.45 -6.78
CA PHE A 293 2.79 8.38 -7.50
C PHE A 293 2.14 9.76 -7.68
N SER A 294 2.75 10.77 -7.08
CA SER A 294 2.68 12.16 -7.49
C SER A 294 4.05 12.82 -7.29
N THR A 295 4.37 13.82 -8.11
CA THR A 295 5.65 14.53 -8.00
C THR A 295 5.86 15.11 -6.59
N ALA A 296 4.82 15.69 -6.02
CA ALA A 296 4.86 16.30 -4.69
C ALA A 296 5.07 15.25 -3.58
N ALA A 297 4.31 14.13 -3.62
CA ALA A 297 4.44 13.07 -2.62
C ALA A 297 5.81 12.39 -2.69
N VAL A 298 6.31 12.12 -3.90
CA VAL A 298 7.65 11.53 -4.10
C VAL A 298 8.75 12.44 -3.55
N ALA A 299 8.64 13.75 -3.76
CA ALA A 299 9.61 14.73 -3.27
C ALA A 299 9.60 14.87 -1.72
N ALA A 300 8.45 14.66 -1.07
CA ALA A 300 8.34 14.81 0.38
C ALA A 300 8.94 13.64 1.19
N VAL A 301 9.06 12.44 0.59
CA VAL A 301 9.48 11.22 1.30
C VAL A 301 10.91 11.27 1.84
N PRO A 302 11.93 11.69 1.07
CA PRO A 302 13.30 11.71 1.58
C PRO A 302 13.44 12.55 2.86
N ARG A 303 12.88 13.75 2.89
CA ARG A 303 12.88 14.63 4.07
C ARG A 303 12.23 13.92 5.27
N ARG A 304 11.04 13.35 5.07
CA ARG A 304 10.33 12.65 6.14
C ARG A 304 11.12 11.46 6.70
N CYS A 305 11.79 10.67 5.84
CA CYS A 305 12.66 9.60 6.29
C CYS A 305 13.80 10.12 7.16
N GLY A 306 14.45 11.20 6.76
CA GLY A 306 15.51 11.84 7.54
C GLY A 306 15.03 12.33 8.90
N GLU A 307 13.87 12.98 8.96
CA GLU A 307 13.25 13.47 10.20
C GLU A 307 12.96 12.32 11.18
N GLU A 308 12.40 11.21 10.71
CA GLU A 308 12.10 10.04 11.56
C GLU A 308 13.38 9.36 12.07
N ILE A 309 14.42 9.25 11.23
CA ILE A 309 15.73 8.76 11.66
C ILE A 309 16.35 9.69 12.69
N ALA A 310 16.33 11.01 12.47
CA ALA A 310 16.85 12.00 13.40
C ALA A 310 16.20 11.85 14.79
N ARG A 311 14.88 11.65 14.84
CA ARG A 311 14.16 11.39 16.10
C ARG A 311 14.76 10.17 16.84
N VAL A 312 14.95 9.06 16.17
CA VAL A 312 15.50 7.84 16.79
C VAL A 312 16.95 8.08 17.25
N LEU A 313 17.79 8.64 16.40
CA LEU A 313 19.20 8.85 16.71
C LEU A 313 19.42 9.87 17.84
N THR A 314 18.46 10.77 18.09
CA THR A 314 18.48 11.73 19.21
C THR A 314 17.68 11.24 20.43
N GLY A 315 17.21 9.97 20.45
CA GLY A 315 16.43 9.39 21.54
C GLY A 315 14.96 9.83 21.62
N GLN A 316 14.47 10.54 20.61
CA GLN A 316 13.06 10.92 20.50
C GLN A 316 12.23 9.76 19.91
N ARG A 317 10.93 9.75 20.23
CA ARG A 317 9.99 8.79 19.63
C ARG A 317 9.61 9.23 18.22
N PRO A 318 9.68 8.33 17.21
CA PRO A 318 9.13 8.57 15.88
C PRO A 318 7.63 8.85 15.91
N LEU A 319 7.12 9.54 14.87
CA LEU A 319 5.69 9.87 14.78
C LEU A 319 4.83 8.61 14.55
N ASN A 320 5.32 7.68 13.74
CA ASN A 320 4.57 6.46 13.39
C ASN A 320 5.43 5.21 13.64
N VAL A 321 5.31 4.64 14.83
CA VAL A 321 5.99 3.40 15.22
C VAL A 321 5.08 2.22 14.91
N VAL A 322 5.56 1.29 14.09
CA VAL A 322 4.83 0.07 13.70
C VAL A 322 4.82 -0.96 14.83
N ASN A 323 5.92 -1.04 15.59
CA ASN A 323 6.12 -1.98 16.69
C ASN A 323 6.30 -1.25 18.04
N PRO A 324 5.25 -0.65 18.60
CA PRO A 324 5.34 0.15 19.83
C PRO A 324 5.79 -0.66 21.06
N GLU A 325 5.75 -1.98 21.00
CA GLU A 325 6.20 -2.92 22.04
C GLU A 325 7.70 -2.74 22.36
N VAL A 326 8.52 -2.25 21.41
CA VAL A 326 9.95 -1.92 21.68
C VAL A 326 10.12 -0.83 22.76
N TYR A 327 9.04 -0.12 23.10
CA TYR A 327 9.02 0.88 24.16
C TYR A 327 8.48 0.37 25.49
N ALA A 328 8.05 -0.91 25.57
CA ALA A 328 7.53 -1.49 26.79
C ALA A 328 8.62 -1.57 27.88
N PRO A 329 8.27 -1.50 29.17
CA PRO A 329 9.21 -1.72 30.27
C PRO A 329 9.86 -3.11 30.14
N GLY A 330 11.20 -3.16 30.20
CA GLY A 330 11.97 -4.41 30.08
C GLY A 330 12.22 -4.89 28.64
N ALA A 331 11.71 -4.20 27.62
CA ALA A 331 12.00 -4.54 26.23
C ALA A 331 13.49 -4.34 25.91
N THR A 332 14.05 -5.24 25.10
CA THR A 332 15.39 -5.05 24.52
C THR A 332 15.35 -3.81 23.62
N ARG A 333 16.28 -2.88 23.83
CA ARG A 333 16.42 -1.69 22.99
C ARG A 333 17.85 -1.56 22.48
N ARG A 334 18.02 -1.55 21.17
CA ARG A 334 19.27 -1.14 20.52
C ARG A 334 19.42 0.40 20.45
N ALA A 335 18.32 1.12 20.64
CA ALA A 335 18.25 2.57 20.63
C ALA A 335 18.53 3.16 22.03
N ARG A 336 19.75 2.99 22.58
CA ARG A 336 20.27 3.78 23.69
C ARG A 336 21.49 4.56 23.24
#